data_cc6f9bbef4a3e84425e5314635be3bc6
#
_entry.id   cc6f9bbef4a3e84425e5314635be3bc6
#
_cell.length_a   1.000
_cell.length_b   1.000
_cell.length_c   1.000
_cell.angle_alpha   90.00
_cell.angle_beta   90.00
_cell.angle_gamma   90.00
#
_symmetry.space_group_name_H-M   'P 1'
#
loop_
_entity.id
_entity.type
_entity.pdbx_description
1 polymer ?
#
loop_
_entity_poly.entity_id
_entity_poly.type
_entity_poly.pdbx_seq_one_letter_code
_entity_poly.pdbx_strand_id
1 'polypeptide(L)'
;IIFLYLAQVVFFKMLIFVYSRVYVDCSRILMNHTCFLLLIGFVMLTRLSFDKAVKQFIIAAATSLIVLFIPYFMEKAVWLKKLKWIYGLLGLIFLSSVFVIGTSQNGATNWISLGHGIALQPSEFVKISFVFFIAAMLTKAPNFKTMLLTSIFAACHVIILIGEKDLGGALIYFVVYVFLCYVATGRGIYLFGGIGAGTLAAKLAYMLFAHVRVRFIAWKDPWSVIEGSGYQITQSLFAIAAGSWLGKGLTQGRPNDIPIVESDFIFSAITE
;
A
#
# COMPACT_ATOMS: atom_id res chain seq x y z
N ILE A 1 19.88 -2.11 21.17
CA ILE A 1 20.08 -1.76 19.76
C ILE A 1 20.93 -2.84 19.05
N ILE A 2 22.15 -3.11 19.50
CA ILE A 2 23.08 -4.09 18.86
C ILE A 2 22.43 -5.47 18.74
N PHE A 3 21.78 -5.95 19.81
CA PHE A 3 21.08 -7.24 19.79
C PHE A 3 19.96 -7.28 18.74
N LEU A 4 19.14 -6.23 18.65
CA LEU A 4 18.07 -6.13 17.65
C LEU A 4 18.65 -6.15 16.23
N TYR A 5 19.72 -5.41 15.99
CA TYR A 5 20.38 -5.39 14.69
C TYR A 5 20.93 -6.77 14.29
N LEU A 6 21.61 -7.46 15.20
CA LEU A 6 22.09 -8.82 14.96
C LEU A 6 20.94 -9.79 14.67
N ALA A 7 19.84 -9.69 15.44
CA ALA A 7 18.65 -10.51 15.19
C ALA A 7 18.06 -10.25 13.80
N GLN A 8 18.01 -9.00 13.35
CA GLN A 8 17.53 -8.64 12.00
C GLN A 8 18.43 -9.23 10.92
N VAL A 9 19.76 -9.11 11.03
CA VAL A 9 20.71 -9.65 10.06
C VAL A 9 20.60 -11.17 9.96
N VAL A 10 20.53 -11.87 11.11
CA VAL A 10 20.35 -13.33 11.16
C VAL A 10 19.04 -13.73 10.53
N PHE A 11 17.94 -13.03 10.87
CA PHE A 11 16.61 -13.27 10.32
C PHE A 11 16.60 -13.14 8.79
N PHE A 12 17.13 -12.07 8.22
CA PHE A 12 17.14 -11.87 6.77
C PHE A 12 18.01 -12.89 6.04
N LYS A 13 19.16 -13.24 6.58
CA LYS A 13 19.99 -14.33 6.01
C LYS A 13 19.24 -15.66 6.02
N MET A 14 18.58 -15.97 7.13
CA MET A 14 17.77 -17.18 7.25
C MET A 14 16.58 -17.17 6.28
N LEU A 15 15.91 -16.03 6.14
CA LEU A 15 14.79 -15.87 5.22
C LEU A 15 15.22 -16.13 3.76
N ILE A 16 16.29 -15.49 3.30
CA ILE A 16 16.84 -15.69 1.95
C ILE A 16 17.25 -17.17 1.75
N PHE A 17 17.89 -17.76 2.75
CA PHE A 17 18.30 -19.16 2.70
C PHE A 17 17.10 -20.10 2.57
N VAL A 18 16.08 -19.94 3.41
CA VAL A 18 14.87 -20.77 3.39
C VAL A 18 14.13 -20.63 2.05
N TYR A 19 13.87 -19.40 1.58
CA TYR A 19 13.18 -19.20 0.30
C TYR A 19 13.95 -19.81 -0.87
N SER A 20 15.27 -19.66 -0.91
CA SER A 20 16.09 -20.22 -2.00
C SER A 20 16.17 -21.76 -1.96
N ARG A 21 15.86 -22.38 -0.82
CA ARG A 21 15.83 -23.85 -0.68
C ARG A 21 14.44 -24.41 -0.95
N VAL A 22 13.39 -23.72 -0.53
CA VAL A 22 12.00 -24.18 -0.69
C VAL A 22 11.49 -23.90 -2.11
N TYR A 23 11.86 -22.75 -2.67
CA TYR A 23 11.40 -22.31 -4.01
C TYR A 23 12.59 -22.13 -4.93
N VAL A 24 12.89 -23.16 -5.74
CA VAL A 24 14.06 -23.18 -6.64
C VAL A 24 14.02 -22.04 -7.67
N ASP A 25 12.81 -21.71 -8.18
CA ASP A 25 12.59 -20.66 -9.18
C ASP A 25 12.39 -19.26 -8.57
N CYS A 26 12.62 -19.10 -7.26
CA CYS A 26 12.49 -17.81 -6.60
C CYS A 26 13.55 -16.82 -7.12
N SER A 27 13.11 -15.62 -7.50
CA SER A 27 14.02 -14.54 -7.88
C SER A 27 14.84 -14.06 -6.69
N ARG A 28 16.10 -14.47 -6.62
CA ARG A 28 17.04 -14.06 -5.57
C ARG A 28 17.25 -12.55 -5.54
N ILE A 29 17.22 -11.90 -6.72
CA ILE A 29 17.38 -10.45 -6.84
C ILE A 29 16.23 -9.76 -6.11
N LEU A 30 14.97 -10.19 -6.36
CA LEU A 30 13.79 -9.61 -5.70
C LEU A 30 13.85 -9.80 -4.18
N MET A 31 14.22 -10.99 -3.71
CA MET A 31 14.36 -11.28 -2.29
C MET A 31 15.44 -10.41 -1.62
N ASN A 32 16.60 -10.28 -2.26
CA ASN A 32 17.69 -9.46 -1.75
C ASN A 32 17.28 -7.98 -1.64
N HIS A 33 16.61 -7.43 -2.68
CA HIS A 33 16.14 -6.05 -2.65
C HIS A 33 15.07 -5.83 -1.56
N THR A 34 14.15 -6.77 -1.40
CA THR A 34 13.13 -6.68 -0.34
C THR A 34 13.78 -6.68 1.05
N CYS A 35 14.70 -7.60 1.31
CA CYS A 35 15.43 -7.67 2.58
C CYS A 35 16.28 -6.41 2.82
N PHE A 36 16.93 -5.89 1.78
CA PHE A 36 17.74 -4.67 1.87
C PHE A 36 16.89 -3.44 2.21
N LEU A 37 15.76 -3.25 1.54
CA LEU A 37 14.85 -2.14 1.84
C LEU A 37 14.26 -2.23 3.26
N LEU A 38 13.88 -3.43 3.69
CA LEU A 38 13.43 -3.66 5.06
C LEU A 38 14.53 -3.34 6.08
N LEU A 39 15.79 -3.73 5.81
CA LEU A 39 16.91 -3.44 6.68
C LEU A 39 17.13 -1.92 6.84
N ILE A 40 17.12 -1.18 5.73
CA ILE A 40 17.21 0.30 5.77
C ILE A 40 16.06 0.87 6.60
N GLY A 41 14.82 0.42 6.37
CA GLY A 41 13.65 0.84 7.13
C GLY A 41 13.82 0.59 8.64
N PHE A 42 14.33 -0.58 9.03
CA PHE A 42 14.56 -0.90 10.45
C PHE A 42 15.66 -0.06 11.09
N VAL A 43 16.75 0.23 10.37
CA VAL A 43 17.80 1.13 10.84
C VAL A 43 17.21 2.51 11.13
N MET A 44 16.41 3.05 10.21
CA MET A 44 15.78 4.36 10.39
C MET A 44 14.72 4.34 11.49
N LEU A 45 13.86 3.32 11.56
CA LEU A 45 12.90 3.19 12.65
C LEU A 45 13.58 3.07 14.01
N THR A 46 14.69 2.36 14.11
CA THR A 46 15.46 2.24 15.36
C THR A 46 15.99 3.61 15.83
N ARG A 47 16.36 4.48 14.89
CA ARG A 47 16.76 5.86 15.15
C ARG A 47 15.58 6.70 15.63
N LEU A 48 14.42 6.59 14.96
CA LEU A 48 13.24 7.42 15.23
C LEU A 48 12.46 6.96 16.48
N SER A 49 12.24 5.65 16.60
CA SER A 49 11.50 5.04 17.72
C SER A 49 11.85 3.57 17.86
N PHE A 50 12.58 3.24 18.92
CA PHE A 50 13.01 1.87 19.20
C PHE A 50 11.83 0.90 19.37
N ASP A 51 10.77 1.31 20.07
CA ASP A 51 9.59 0.47 20.30
C ASP A 51 8.84 0.15 19.01
N LYS A 52 8.72 1.15 18.11
CA LYS A 52 8.13 0.95 16.77
C LYS A 52 9.01 0.02 15.92
N ALA A 53 10.33 0.13 16.01
CA ALA A 53 11.26 -0.76 15.31
C ALA A 53 11.11 -2.22 15.75
N VAL A 54 11.03 -2.47 17.06
CA VAL A 54 10.81 -3.82 17.63
C VAL A 54 9.46 -4.37 17.17
N LYS A 55 8.39 -3.59 17.30
CA LYS A 55 7.04 -3.98 16.86
C LYS A 55 7.02 -4.33 15.37
N GLN A 56 7.61 -3.48 14.54
CA GLN A 56 7.68 -3.69 13.09
C GLN A 56 8.50 -4.94 12.74
N PHE A 57 9.60 -5.20 13.44
CA PHE A 57 10.40 -6.40 13.23
C PHE A 57 9.62 -7.68 13.57
N ILE A 58 8.90 -7.71 14.67
CA ILE A 58 8.05 -8.85 15.05
C ILE A 58 6.97 -9.09 13.99
N ILE A 59 6.30 -8.03 13.54
CA ILE A 59 5.28 -8.13 12.48
C ILE A 59 5.90 -8.65 11.18
N ALA A 60 7.04 -8.11 10.75
CA ALA A 60 7.73 -8.55 9.54
C ALA A 60 8.18 -10.03 9.63
N ALA A 61 8.66 -10.47 10.78
CA ALA A 61 9.02 -11.85 11.00
C ALA A 61 7.80 -12.80 10.92
N ALA A 62 6.72 -12.45 11.60
CA ALA A 62 5.49 -13.23 11.58
C ALA A 62 4.87 -13.31 10.17
N THR A 63 4.77 -12.17 9.47
CA THR A 63 4.22 -12.13 8.11
C THR A 63 5.10 -12.86 7.11
N SER A 64 6.43 -12.82 7.25
CA SER A 64 7.36 -13.56 6.38
C SER A 64 7.15 -15.07 6.49
N LEU A 65 6.85 -15.59 7.68
CA LEU A 65 6.51 -16.99 7.87
C LEU A 65 5.19 -17.35 7.17
N ILE A 66 4.18 -16.49 7.26
CA ILE A 66 2.90 -16.71 6.56
C ILE A 66 3.12 -16.70 5.04
N VAL A 67 3.85 -15.70 4.54
CA VAL A 67 4.12 -15.54 3.10
C VAL A 67 4.91 -16.74 2.53
N LEU A 68 5.73 -17.41 3.34
CA LEU A 68 6.46 -18.61 2.92
C LEU A 68 5.50 -19.73 2.45
N PHE A 69 4.31 -19.84 3.04
CA PHE A 69 3.35 -20.89 2.69
C PHE A 69 2.43 -20.50 1.52
N ILE A 70 2.35 -19.23 1.15
CA ILE A 70 1.41 -18.75 0.11
C ILE A 70 1.66 -19.40 -1.25
N PRO A 71 2.88 -19.48 -1.82
CA PRO A 71 3.09 -20.09 -3.13
C PRO A 71 2.67 -21.57 -3.15
N TYR A 72 3.04 -22.32 -2.11
CA TYR A 72 2.64 -23.74 -1.98
C TYR A 72 1.13 -23.90 -1.93
N PHE A 73 0.44 -23.06 -1.17
CA PHE A 73 -1.02 -23.07 -1.08
C PHE A 73 -1.66 -22.70 -2.42
N MET A 74 -1.15 -21.66 -3.09
CA MET A 74 -1.66 -21.20 -4.38
C MET A 74 -1.53 -22.24 -5.48
N GLU A 75 -0.42 -22.99 -5.50
CA GLU A 75 -0.20 -24.07 -6.46
C GLU A 75 -1.24 -25.19 -6.33
N LYS A 76 -1.57 -25.59 -5.10
CA LYS A 76 -2.51 -26.66 -4.81
C LYS A 76 -3.98 -26.25 -4.79
N ALA A 77 -4.27 -25.01 -4.48
CA ALA A 77 -5.64 -24.53 -4.28
C ALA A 77 -6.32 -24.07 -5.58
N VAL A 78 -6.29 -24.90 -6.63
CA VAL A 78 -6.94 -24.60 -7.94
C VAL A 78 -8.44 -24.30 -7.80
N TRP A 79 -9.08 -24.81 -6.75
CA TRP A 79 -10.49 -24.57 -6.42
C TRP A 79 -10.79 -23.10 -6.08
N LEU A 80 -9.80 -22.31 -5.68
CA LEU A 80 -9.94 -20.87 -5.40
C LEU A 80 -10.54 -20.10 -6.58
N LYS A 81 -10.24 -20.52 -7.82
CA LYS A 81 -10.82 -19.91 -9.03
C LYS A 81 -12.36 -20.03 -9.10
N LYS A 82 -12.93 -21.04 -8.44
CA LYS A 82 -14.39 -21.26 -8.42
C LYS A 82 -15.10 -20.26 -7.48
N LEU A 83 -14.39 -19.70 -6.51
CA LEU A 83 -14.94 -18.82 -5.48
C LEU A 83 -14.98 -17.33 -5.90
N LYS A 84 -14.82 -17.04 -7.19
CA LYS A 84 -14.72 -15.67 -7.72
C LYS A 84 -15.84 -14.73 -7.22
N TRP A 85 -17.09 -15.19 -7.22
CA TRP A 85 -18.23 -14.40 -6.76
C TRP A 85 -18.21 -14.14 -5.26
N ILE A 86 -17.70 -15.11 -4.49
CA ILE A 86 -17.54 -14.96 -3.03
C ILE A 86 -16.54 -13.84 -2.76
N TYR A 87 -15.40 -13.79 -3.46
CA TYR A 87 -14.41 -12.72 -3.31
C TYR A 87 -14.99 -11.34 -3.63
N GLY A 88 -15.70 -11.23 -4.77
CA GLY A 88 -16.30 -9.96 -5.19
C GLY A 88 -17.36 -9.45 -4.21
N LEU A 89 -18.28 -10.33 -3.79
CA LEU A 89 -19.39 -9.95 -2.90
C LEU A 89 -18.92 -9.70 -1.47
N LEU A 90 -18.08 -10.60 -0.90
CA LEU A 90 -17.53 -10.39 0.43
C LEU A 90 -16.66 -9.14 0.50
N GLY A 91 -15.90 -8.85 -0.57
CA GLY A 91 -15.14 -7.61 -0.66
C GLY A 91 -16.03 -6.37 -0.55
N LEU A 92 -17.11 -6.30 -1.32
CA LEU A 92 -18.07 -5.19 -1.26
C LEU A 92 -18.74 -5.08 0.11
N ILE A 93 -19.20 -6.20 0.68
CA ILE A 93 -19.83 -6.23 2.00
C ILE A 93 -18.85 -5.74 3.08
N PHE A 94 -17.61 -6.23 3.04
CA PHE A 94 -16.61 -5.89 4.05
C PHE A 94 -16.16 -4.43 3.96
N LEU A 95 -15.99 -3.87 2.75
CA LEU A 95 -15.78 -2.44 2.59
C LEU A 95 -16.98 -1.64 3.10
N SER A 96 -18.20 -1.99 2.67
CA SER A 96 -19.41 -1.26 3.07
C SER A 96 -19.67 -1.30 4.59
N SER A 97 -19.15 -2.29 5.31
CA SER A 97 -19.28 -2.38 6.78
C SER A 97 -18.70 -1.17 7.51
N VAL A 98 -17.72 -0.50 6.92
CA VAL A 98 -17.09 0.70 7.49
C VAL A 98 -18.07 1.86 7.65
N PHE A 99 -19.07 1.97 6.78
CA PHE A 99 -20.11 3.02 6.91
C PHE A 99 -21.00 2.83 8.16
N VAL A 100 -21.07 1.59 8.68
CA VAL A 100 -21.91 1.26 9.86
C VAL A 100 -21.09 1.26 11.15
N ILE A 101 -19.90 0.65 11.13
CA ILE A 101 -19.10 0.40 12.33
C ILE A 101 -17.71 1.07 12.28
N GLY A 102 -17.45 1.88 11.25
CA GLY A 102 -16.17 2.53 11.07
C GLY A 102 -15.92 3.68 12.05
N THR A 103 -14.67 3.89 12.37
CA THR A 103 -14.17 5.01 13.16
C THR A 103 -13.40 5.97 12.27
N SER A 104 -13.57 7.27 12.50
CA SER A 104 -12.86 8.31 11.76
C SER A 104 -11.46 8.49 12.32
N GLN A 105 -10.43 8.32 11.50
CA GLN A 105 -9.04 8.65 11.81
C GLN A 105 -8.48 9.57 10.73
N ASN A 106 -7.87 10.68 11.13
CA ASN A 106 -7.27 11.66 10.23
C ASN A 106 -8.20 12.16 9.09
N GLY A 107 -9.51 12.22 9.36
CA GLY A 107 -10.52 12.70 8.42
C GLY A 107 -11.02 11.67 7.40
N ALA A 108 -10.53 10.44 7.44
CA ALA A 108 -11.07 9.29 6.69
C ALA A 108 -11.80 8.33 7.65
N THR A 109 -12.94 7.78 7.22
CA THR A 109 -13.73 6.79 7.96
C THR A 109 -13.47 5.41 7.34
N ASN A 110 -12.27 4.87 7.52
CA ASN A 110 -11.83 3.62 6.88
C ASN A 110 -11.22 2.62 7.87
N TRP A 111 -11.39 2.85 9.18
CA TRP A 111 -10.89 1.98 10.23
C TRP A 111 -12.03 1.39 11.06
N ILE A 112 -11.89 0.14 11.47
CA ILE A 112 -12.75 -0.53 12.44
C ILE A 112 -11.94 -0.76 13.71
N SER A 113 -12.37 -0.20 14.83
CA SER A 113 -11.73 -0.42 16.12
C SER A 113 -12.20 -1.76 16.72
N LEU A 114 -11.26 -2.64 17.01
CA LEU A 114 -11.50 -3.94 17.67
C LEU A 114 -11.33 -3.89 19.18
N GLY A 115 -11.11 -2.69 19.74
CA GLY A 115 -10.79 -2.51 21.15
C GLY A 115 -9.30 -2.72 21.46
N HIS A 116 -8.89 -2.43 22.70
CA HIS A 116 -7.51 -2.58 23.21
C HIS A 116 -6.43 -1.90 22.32
N GLY A 117 -6.79 -0.82 21.62
CA GLY A 117 -5.86 -0.11 20.73
C GLY A 117 -5.55 -0.82 19.40
N ILE A 118 -6.29 -1.89 19.08
CA ILE A 118 -6.19 -2.59 17.81
C ILE A 118 -7.24 -2.01 16.85
N ALA A 119 -6.80 -1.55 15.69
CA ALA A 119 -7.67 -1.11 14.62
C ALA A 119 -7.36 -1.91 13.34
N LEU A 120 -8.40 -2.22 12.57
CA LEU A 120 -8.32 -2.95 11.32
C LEU A 120 -8.86 -2.07 10.20
N GLN A 121 -8.14 -2.02 9.08
CA GLN A 121 -8.58 -1.34 7.88
C GLN A 121 -9.08 -2.39 6.86
N PRO A 122 -10.40 -2.47 6.61
CA PRO A 122 -10.97 -3.49 5.72
C PRO A 122 -10.39 -3.46 4.31
N SER A 123 -10.09 -2.26 3.77
CA SER A 123 -9.55 -2.10 2.42
C SER A 123 -8.22 -2.84 2.19
N GLU A 124 -7.40 -3.05 3.24
CA GLU A 124 -6.15 -3.80 3.12
C GLU A 124 -6.38 -5.31 2.86
N PHE A 125 -7.40 -5.89 3.48
CA PHE A 125 -7.78 -7.29 3.27
C PHE A 125 -8.57 -7.47 1.97
N VAL A 126 -9.49 -6.54 1.70
CA VAL A 126 -10.31 -6.60 0.48
C VAL A 126 -9.45 -6.41 -0.77
N LYS A 127 -8.35 -5.69 -0.70
CA LYS A 127 -7.37 -5.57 -1.79
C LYS A 127 -6.92 -6.94 -2.31
N ILE A 128 -6.67 -7.89 -1.41
CA ILE A 128 -6.28 -9.25 -1.77
C ILE A 128 -7.44 -9.98 -2.45
N SER A 129 -8.64 -9.97 -1.85
CA SER A 129 -9.82 -10.62 -2.43
C SER A 129 -10.25 -9.99 -3.75
N PHE A 130 -10.07 -8.69 -3.92
CA PHE A 130 -10.30 -7.97 -5.17
C PHE A 130 -9.41 -8.47 -6.31
N VAL A 131 -8.09 -8.63 -6.05
CA VAL A 131 -7.16 -9.18 -7.03
C VAL A 131 -7.55 -10.60 -7.41
N PHE A 132 -7.91 -11.45 -6.44
CA PHE A 132 -8.40 -12.81 -6.70
C PHE A 132 -9.68 -12.81 -7.54
N PHE A 133 -10.63 -11.93 -7.24
CA PHE A 133 -11.85 -11.77 -8.01
C PHE A 133 -11.57 -11.42 -9.47
N ILE A 134 -10.82 -10.34 -9.70
CA ILE A 134 -10.51 -9.87 -11.06
C ILE A 134 -9.71 -10.92 -11.83
N ALA A 135 -8.66 -11.49 -11.23
CA ALA A 135 -7.85 -12.52 -11.87
C ALA A 135 -8.67 -13.76 -12.24
N ALA A 136 -9.55 -14.24 -11.35
CA ALA A 136 -10.40 -15.37 -11.62
C ALA A 136 -11.47 -15.10 -12.69
N MET A 137 -11.98 -13.88 -12.79
CA MET A 137 -12.91 -13.47 -13.84
C MET A 137 -12.23 -13.34 -15.21
N LEU A 138 -10.97 -12.89 -15.25
CA LEU A 138 -10.23 -12.63 -16.48
C LEU A 138 -9.34 -13.82 -16.95
N THR A 139 -9.40 -14.97 -16.30
CA THR A 139 -8.51 -16.14 -16.56
C THR A 139 -8.62 -16.68 -18.00
N LYS A 140 -9.80 -16.61 -18.62
CA LYS A 140 -10.02 -17.03 -20.02
C LYS A 140 -10.29 -15.78 -20.83
N ALA A 141 -9.71 -15.66 -22.03
CA ALA A 141 -9.89 -14.53 -22.94
C ALA A 141 -11.28 -13.87 -22.74
N PRO A 142 -11.36 -12.77 -21.98
CA PRO A 142 -12.63 -12.26 -21.49
C PRO A 142 -13.44 -11.70 -22.66
N ASN A 143 -14.71 -12.09 -22.77
CA ASN A 143 -15.63 -11.48 -23.69
C ASN A 143 -16.10 -10.11 -23.15
N PHE A 144 -16.74 -9.32 -23.99
CA PHE A 144 -17.23 -7.98 -23.63
C PHE A 144 -18.10 -7.99 -22.36
N LYS A 145 -18.99 -8.98 -22.22
CA LYS A 145 -19.86 -9.11 -21.06
C LYS A 145 -19.09 -9.32 -19.77
N THR A 146 -18.05 -10.17 -19.80
CA THR A 146 -17.17 -10.40 -18.64
C THR A 146 -16.39 -9.14 -18.28
N MET A 147 -15.85 -8.43 -19.30
CA MET A 147 -15.15 -7.17 -19.09
C MET A 147 -16.07 -6.12 -18.46
N LEU A 148 -17.28 -5.95 -18.98
CA LEU A 148 -18.27 -4.99 -18.44
C LEU A 148 -18.60 -5.32 -16.98
N LEU A 149 -18.86 -6.59 -16.70
CA LEU A 149 -19.22 -7.05 -15.35
C LEU A 149 -18.08 -6.82 -14.34
N THR A 150 -16.85 -7.15 -14.70
CA THR A 150 -15.69 -6.88 -13.85
C THR A 150 -15.45 -5.40 -13.66
N SER A 151 -15.69 -4.57 -14.70
CA SER A 151 -15.62 -3.11 -14.59
C SER A 151 -16.64 -2.55 -13.60
N ILE A 152 -17.86 -3.05 -13.61
CA ILE A 152 -18.92 -2.63 -12.69
C ILE A 152 -18.51 -2.97 -11.24
N PHE A 153 -18.05 -4.21 -10.99
CA PHE A 153 -17.59 -4.61 -9.65
C PHE A 153 -16.40 -3.80 -9.19
N ALA A 154 -15.41 -3.56 -10.07
CA ALA A 154 -14.27 -2.72 -9.76
C ALA A 154 -14.69 -1.28 -9.44
N ALA A 155 -15.60 -0.72 -10.23
CA ALA A 155 -16.15 0.62 -9.99
C ALA A 155 -16.89 0.71 -8.64
N CYS A 156 -17.66 -0.31 -8.27
CA CYS A 156 -18.34 -0.35 -6.96
C CYS A 156 -17.32 -0.30 -5.81
N HIS A 157 -16.23 -1.09 -5.87
CA HIS A 157 -15.19 -1.03 -4.83
C HIS A 157 -14.55 0.37 -4.76
N VAL A 158 -14.22 0.96 -5.91
CA VAL A 158 -13.62 2.31 -5.98
C VAL A 158 -14.58 3.37 -5.43
N ILE A 159 -15.88 3.30 -5.76
CA ILE A 159 -16.88 4.26 -5.28
C ILE A 159 -17.06 4.17 -3.76
N ILE A 160 -17.05 2.96 -3.19
CA ILE A 160 -17.12 2.78 -1.73
C ILE A 160 -15.91 3.44 -1.07
N LEU A 161 -14.68 3.17 -1.56
CA LEU A 161 -13.46 3.77 -1.04
C LEU A 161 -13.44 5.31 -1.14
N ILE A 162 -14.00 5.86 -2.22
CA ILE A 162 -14.18 7.32 -2.34
C ILE A 162 -15.15 7.83 -1.26
N GLY A 163 -16.24 7.10 -0.99
CA GLY A 163 -17.17 7.41 0.09
C GLY A 163 -16.56 7.37 1.48
N GLU A 164 -15.62 6.44 1.72
CA GLU A 164 -14.80 6.35 2.95
C GLU A 164 -13.75 7.47 3.06
N LYS A 165 -13.59 8.30 2.03
CA LYS A 165 -12.52 9.30 1.84
C LYS A 165 -11.12 8.70 1.75
N ASP A 166 -11.02 7.41 1.39
CA ASP A 166 -9.77 6.70 1.11
C ASP A 166 -9.43 6.78 -0.39
N LEU A 167 -9.00 7.95 -0.82
CA LEU A 167 -8.64 8.18 -2.22
C LEU A 167 -7.36 7.45 -2.64
N GLY A 168 -6.45 7.21 -1.69
CA GLY A 168 -5.23 6.44 -1.94
C GLY A 168 -5.56 4.99 -2.24
N GLY A 169 -6.41 4.37 -1.41
CA GLY A 169 -6.95 3.04 -1.66
C GLY A 169 -7.70 2.95 -2.98
N ALA A 170 -8.62 3.90 -3.23
CA ALA A 170 -9.38 3.97 -4.49
C ALA A 170 -8.47 4.00 -5.72
N LEU A 171 -7.40 4.79 -5.71
CA LEU A 171 -6.43 4.86 -6.79
C LEU A 171 -5.71 3.52 -7.00
N ILE A 172 -5.29 2.86 -5.92
CA ILE A 172 -4.62 1.55 -6.00
C ILE A 172 -5.54 0.51 -6.64
N TYR A 173 -6.80 0.41 -6.19
CA TYR A 173 -7.78 -0.53 -6.77
C TYR A 173 -8.02 -0.25 -8.26
N PHE A 174 -8.15 1.01 -8.62
CA PHE A 174 -8.33 1.42 -10.01
C PHE A 174 -7.12 1.04 -10.88
N VAL A 175 -5.91 1.38 -10.44
CA VAL A 175 -4.66 1.07 -11.16
C VAL A 175 -4.49 -0.44 -11.32
N VAL A 176 -4.67 -1.20 -10.23
CA VAL A 176 -4.60 -2.67 -10.26
C VAL A 176 -5.60 -3.26 -11.26
N TYR A 177 -6.84 -2.76 -11.28
CA TYR A 177 -7.85 -3.21 -12.24
C TYR A 177 -7.41 -2.97 -13.70
N VAL A 178 -6.96 -1.75 -14.01
CA VAL A 178 -6.50 -1.38 -15.36
C VAL A 178 -5.34 -2.26 -15.82
N PHE A 179 -4.35 -2.48 -14.96
CA PHE A 179 -3.22 -3.35 -15.27
C PHE A 179 -3.63 -4.82 -15.46
N LEU A 180 -4.50 -5.35 -14.61
CA LEU A 180 -5.00 -6.71 -14.77
C LEU A 180 -5.80 -6.89 -16.07
N CYS A 181 -6.60 -5.90 -16.47
CA CYS A 181 -7.28 -5.91 -17.76
C CYS A 181 -6.29 -5.90 -18.94
N TYR A 182 -5.25 -5.07 -18.86
CA TYR A 182 -4.19 -5.04 -19.87
C TYR A 182 -3.48 -6.39 -19.98
N VAL A 183 -3.03 -6.94 -18.86
CA VAL A 183 -2.31 -8.24 -18.83
C VAL A 183 -3.19 -9.38 -19.35
N ALA A 184 -4.47 -9.41 -18.96
CA ALA A 184 -5.40 -10.48 -19.37
C ALA A 184 -5.78 -10.43 -20.85
N THR A 185 -5.78 -9.24 -21.46
CA THR A 185 -6.23 -9.07 -22.86
C THR A 185 -5.09 -8.87 -23.87
N GLY A 186 -3.91 -8.45 -23.40
CA GLY A 186 -2.79 -8.03 -24.23
C GLY A 186 -3.05 -6.75 -25.05
N ARG A 187 -4.17 -6.04 -24.80
CA ARG A 187 -4.61 -4.88 -25.59
C ARG A 187 -4.31 -3.58 -24.88
N GLY A 188 -3.40 -2.77 -25.45
CA GLY A 188 -3.02 -1.45 -24.90
C GLY A 188 -4.18 -0.48 -24.74
N ILE A 189 -5.30 -0.68 -25.47
CA ILE A 189 -6.49 0.19 -25.36
C ILE A 189 -7.06 0.26 -23.94
N TYR A 190 -6.96 -0.84 -23.17
CA TYR A 190 -7.41 -0.83 -21.76
C TYR A 190 -6.51 0.02 -20.87
N LEU A 191 -5.20 0.02 -21.15
CA LEU A 191 -4.24 0.86 -20.43
C LEU A 191 -4.45 2.34 -20.74
N PHE A 192 -4.50 2.71 -22.01
CA PHE A 192 -4.71 4.11 -22.44
C PHE A 192 -6.12 4.62 -22.04
N GLY A 193 -7.14 3.77 -22.22
CA GLY A 193 -8.49 4.08 -21.77
C GLY A 193 -8.57 4.25 -20.25
N GLY A 194 -7.84 3.41 -19.49
CA GLY A 194 -7.70 3.55 -18.04
C GLY A 194 -7.02 4.87 -17.64
N ILE A 195 -5.92 5.24 -18.29
CA ILE A 195 -5.26 6.54 -18.03
C ILE A 195 -6.22 7.70 -18.31
N GLY A 196 -6.94 7.67 -19.44
CA GLY A 196 -7.94 8.68 -19.78
C GLY A 196 -9.08 8.76 -18.74
N ALA A 197 -9.63 7.61 -18.34
CA ALA A 197 -10.67 7.55 -17.32
C ALA A 197 -10.16 8.01 -15.94
N GLY A 198 -8.93 7.64 -15.58
CA GLY A 198 -8.29 8.06 -14.33
C GLY A 198 -8.06 9.56 -14.26
N THR A 199 -7.59 10.18 -15.35
CA THR A 199 -7.42 11.65 -15.42
C THR A 199 -8.75 12.38 -15.32
N LEU A 200 -9.80 11.86 -15.97
CA LEU A 200 -11.15 12.42 -15.84
C LEU A 200 -11.69 12.28 -14.41
N ALA A 201 -11.55 11.10 -13.81
CA ALA A 201 -11.94 10.85 -12.42
C ALA A 201 -11.20 11.74 -11.42
N ALA A 202 -9.89 11.94 -11.61
CA ALA A 202 -9.07 12.85 -10.80
C ALA A 202 -9.55 14.29 -10.91
N LYS A 203 -9.89 14.75 -12.13
CA LYS A 203 -10.46 16.10 -12.36
C LYS A 203 -11.81 16.26 -11.66
N LEU A 204 -12.68 15.26 -11.78
CA LEU A 204 -13.98 15.27 -11.10
C LEU A 204 -13.82 15.26 -9.57
N ALA A 205 -12.90 14.45 -9.05
CA ALA A 205 -12.60 14.39 -7.62
C ALA A 205 -12.08 15.76 -7.10
N TYR A 206 -11.21 16.42 -7.85
CA TYR A 206 -10.74 17.78 -7.54
C TYR A 206 -11.88 18.79 -7.49
N MET A 207 -12.87 18.68 -8.39
CA MET A 207 -14.01 19.60 -8.43
C MET A 207 -15.01 19.35 -7.30
N LEU A 208 -15.25 18.08 -6.97
CA LEU A 208 -16.31 17.68 -6.03
C LEU A 208 -15.86 17.65 -4.57
N PHE A 209 -14.60 17.32 -4.30
CA PHE A 209 -14.12 17.07 -2.93
C PHE A 209 -13.12 18.13 -2.45
N ALA A 210 -13.49 18.88 -1.42
CA ALA A 210 -12.62 19.92 -0.84
C ALA A 210 -11.29 19.38 -0.32
N HIS A 211 -11.28 18.18 0.31
CA HIS A 211 -10.06 17.55 0.82
C HIS A 211 -9.08 17.15 -0.31
N VAL A 212 -9.57 16.85 -1.52
CA VAL A 212 -8.73 16.60 -2.71
C VAL A 212 -8.05 17.90 -3.15
N ARG A 213 -8.82 18.99 -3.21
CA ARG A 213 -8.27 20.32 -3.56
C ARG A 213 -7.18 20.75 -2.61
N VAL A 214 -7.40 20.62 -1.31
CA VAL A 214 -6.40 20.98 -0.29
C VAL A 214 -5.10 20.20 -0.48
N ARG A 215 -5.20 18.87 -0.68
CA ARG A 215 -4.01 18.02 -0.95
C ARG A 215 -3.32 18.38 -2.26
N PHE A 216 -4.08 18.69 -3.31
CA PHE A 216 -3.52 19.09 -4.60
C PHE A 216 -2.81 20.44 -4.52
N ILE A 217 -3.37 21.43 -3.80
CA ILE A 217 -2.73 22.73 -3.58
C ILE A 217 -1.43 22.56 -2.79
N ALA A 218 -1.47 21.80 -1.70
CA ALA A 218 -0.30 21.51 -0.89
C ALA A 218 0.81 20.77 -1.66
N TRP A 219 0.43 19.89 -2.60
CA TRP A 219 1.38 19.20 -3.47
C TRP A 219 1.98 20.13 -4.55
N LYS A 220 1.14 20.98 -5.17
CA LYS A 220 1.56 21.85 -6.26
C LYS A 220 2.41 23.02 -5.78
N ASP A 221 2.01 23.67 -4.68
CA ASP A 221 2.71 24.79 -4.07
C ASP A 221 2.62 24.71 -2.54
N PRO A 222 3.47 23.86 -1.93
CA PRO A 222 3.48 23.72 -0.48
C PRO A 222 3.89 24.98 0.27
N TRP A 223 4.62 25.89 -0.41
CA TRP A 223 5.12 27.10 0.19
C TRP A 223 4.01 28.13 0.48
N SER A 224 3.00 28.21 -0.37
CA SER A 224 1.86 29.11 -0.16
C SER A 224 0.96 28.70 1.01
N VAL A 225 1.06 27.47 1.49
CA VAL A 225 0.24 26.89 2.58
C VAL A 225 1.09 26.24 3.68
N ILE A 226 2.29 26.80 3.89
CA ILE A 226 3.31 26.22 4.79
C ILE A 226 2.83 26.11 6.25
N GLU A 227 2.03 27.06 6.75
CA GLU A 227 1.50 27.03 8.12
C GLU A 227 0.30 26.09 8.32
N GLY A 228 -0.10 25.37 7.26
CA GLY A 228 -1.26 24.50 7.25
C GLY A 228 -1.00 23.18 6.56
N SER A 229 -1.74 22.94 5.48
CA SER A 229 -1.70 21.68 4.73
C SER A 229 -0.37 21.37 4.05
N GLY A 230 0.48 22.38 3.83
CA GLY A 230 1.82 22.25 3.25
C GLY A 230 2.92 21.96 4.26
N TYR A 231 2.68 22.13 5.57
CA TYR A 231 3.71 22.04 6.60
C TYR A 231 4.53 20.76 6.54
N GLN A 232 3.86 19.62 6.47
CA GLN A 232 4.50 18.32 6.44
C GLN A 232 5.40 18.11 5.21
N ILE A 233 4.94 18.59 4.04
CA ILE A 233 5.68 18.50 2.78
C ILE A 233 6.90 19.45 2.83
N THR A 234 6.74 20.67 3.33
CA THR A 234 7.84 21.63 3.41
C THR A 234 8.92 21.20 4.40
N GLN A 235 8.56 20.65 5.56
CA GLN A 235 9.53 20.08 6.49
C GLN A 235 10.30 18.90 5.86
N SER A 236 9.61 18.06 5.10
CA SER A 236 10.23 16.99 4.32
C SER A 236 11.23 17.52 3.30
N LEU A 237 10.86 18.56 2.54
CA LEU A 237 11.76 19.19 1.57
C LEU A 237 12.96 19.86 2.23
N PHE A 238 12.78 20.49 3.40
CA PHE A 238 13.90 21.05 4.18
C PHE A 238 14.88 19.96 4.62
N ALA A 239 14.39 18.82 5.10
CA ALA A 239 15.23 17.71 5.51
C ALA A 239 16.05 17.14 4.32
N ILE A 240 15.40 16.93 3.17
CA ILE A 240 16.06 16.48 1.94
C ILE A 240 17.13 17.48 1.49
N ALA A 241 16.80 18.78 1.47
CA ALA A 241 17.75 19.84 1.10
C ALA A 241 18.92 19.93 2.07
N ALA A 242 18.66 19.77 3.36
CA ALA A 242 19.67 19.79 4.40
C ALA A 242 20.67 18.63 4.29
N GLY A 243 20.21 17.45 3.82
CA GLY A 243 21.08 16.29 3.56
C GLY A 243 22.00 16.48 2.35
N SER A 244 21.62 17.33 1.37
CA SER A 244 22.42 17.53 0.17
C SER A 244 22.77 16.22 -0.57
N TRP A 245 23.98 16.10 -1.12
CA TRP A 245 24.45 14.91 -1.84
C TRP A 245 24.97 13.78 -0.96
N LEU A 246 25.46 14.08 0.23
CA LEU A 246 26.16 13.11 1.09
C LEU A 246 25.41 12.82 2.39
N GLY A 247 24.31 13.51 2.66
CA GLY A 247 23.62 13.46 3.94
C GLY A 247 24.38 14.18 5.07
N LYS A 248 23.70 14.49 6.17
CA LYS A 248 24.33 15.01 7.38
C LYS A 248 25.03 13.92 8.20
N GLY A 249 24.75 12.67 7.91
CA GLY A 249 25.21 11.53 8.66
C GLY A 249 24.17 10.96 9.63
N LEU A 250 24.23 9.67 9.85
CA LEU A 250 23.30 8.96 10.73
C LEU A 250 23.34 9.58 12.13
N THR A 251 22.22 10.05 12.64
CA THR A 251 22.02 10.73 13.92
C THR A 251 22.28 12.24 13.96
N GLN A 252 22.77 12.87 12.90
CA GLN A 252 23.08 14.30 12.87
C GLN A 252 21.94 15.22 12.43
N GLY A 253 20.94 14.70 11.69
CA GLY A 253 19.77 15.46 11.26
C GLY A 253 18.68 15.59 12.33
N ARG A 254 17.60 16.30 11.99
CA ARG A 254 16.41 16.50 12.83
C ARG A 254 15.14 15.92 12.21
N PRO A 255 15.08 14.64 11.87
CA PRO A 255 13.93 14.04 11.20
C PRO A 255 12.64 14.15 12.03
N ASN A 256 12.73 14.28 13.35
CA ASN A 256 11.57 14.44 14.23
C ASN A 256 10.83 15.77 14.04
N ASP A 257 11.40 16.75 13.34
CA ASP A 257 10.74 18.01 12.98
C ASP A 257 9.67 17.76 11.89
N ILE A 258 9.74 16.63 11.17
CA ILE A 258 8.76 16.22 10.17
C ILE A 258 7.63 15.45 10.87
N PRO A 259 6.37 15.91 10.82
CA PRO A 259 5.25 15.19 11.41
C PRO A 259 5.09 13.80 10.78
N ILE A 260 4.89 12.78 11.62
CA ILE A 260 4.66 11.36 11.22
C ILE A 260 5.78 10.85 10.29
N VAL A 261 7.01 11.24 10.55
CA VAL A 261 8.19 10.90 9.75
C VAL A 261 8.43 9.38 9.65
N GLU A 262 8.06 8.64 10.66
CA GLU A 262 8.27 7.19 10.76
C GLU A 262 7.40 6.36 9.80
N SER A 263 6.36 6.95 9.18
CA SER A 263 5.50 6.28 8.19
C SER A 263 5.53 7.00 6.85
N ASP A 264 5.03 8.23 6.80
CA ASP A 264 4.74 8.92 5.54
C ASP A 264 5.99 9.55 4.90
N PHE A 265 6.98 9.92 5.72
CA PHE A 265 8.16 10.66 5.26
C PHE A 265 9.50 10.03 5.70
N ILE A 266 9.52 8.71 5.86
CA ILE A 266 10.75 7.99 6.24
C ILE A 266 11.89 8.21 5.22
N PHE A 267 11.55 8.38 3.93
CA PHE A 267 12.51 8.69 2.88
C PHE A 267 13.24 10.01 3.16
N SER A 268 12.53 11.04 3.64
CA SER A 268 13.14 12.32 3.99
C SER A 268 14.13 12.19 5.15
N ALA A 269 13.82 11.33 6.13
CA ALA A 269 14.75 11.01 7.21
C ALA A 269 15.98 10.22 6.75
N ILE A 270 15.86 9.42 5.67
CA ILE A 270 16.99 8.69 5.07
C ILE A 270 17.91 9.65 4.32
N THR A 271 17.33 10.63 3.63
CA THR A 271 18.08 11.56 2.78
C THR A 271 18.71 12.71 3.56
N GLU A 272 18.22 13.03 4.75
CA GLU A 272 18.83 14.01 5.65
C GLU A 272 20.16 13.49 6.24
#